data_3f308937994360dfc4fa6578f54acd51
#
_entry.id   3f308937994360dfc4fa6578f54acd51
#
_cell.length_a   1.000
_cell.length_b   1.000
_cell.length_c   1.000
_cell.angle_alpha   90.00
_cell.angle_beta   90.00
_cell.angle_gamma   90.00
#
_symmetry.space_group_name_H-M   'P 1'
#
loop_
_entity.id
_entity.type
_entity.pdbx_description
1 polymer ?
#
loop_
_entity_poly.entity_id
_entity_poly.type
_entity_poly.pdbx_seq_one_letter_code
_entity_poly.pdbx_strand_id
1 'polypeptide(L)'
;ISEDGTVQIQYGTTMKTVKASDADADFIPEVPIVTHEIGQYETYPNFKEIEKYTGSLKARNFEVFRERLDEKGLLPLAEDYFKCSGKLAVQCYKEEMEAVFRSRLLGGFQILEIQDFSGQGTALVGVLDAFMDSKGLITDSEWREFCNDAVVMARFDSYVLEAVSSFKAHTELCNYRPDLKDGKLICT
;
A
#
# COMPACT_ATOMS: atom_id res chain seq x y z
N ILE A 1 -8.42 -4.50 -5.98
CA ILE A 1 -9.48 -5.21 -5.23
C ILE A 1 -10.39 -4.12 -4.69
N SER A 2 -11.64 -4.12 -5.10
CA SER A 2 -12.62 -3.15 -4.60
C SER A 2 -13.22 -3.63 -3.27
N GLU A 3 -13.76 -2.70 -2.48
CA GLU A 3 -14.39 -2.98 -1.18
C GLU A 3 -15.54 -4.01 -1.25
N ASP A 4 -16.17 -4.13 -2.41
CA ASP A 4 -17.24 -5.10 -2.67
C ASP A 4 -16.75 -6.51 -2.99
N GLY A 5 -15.45 -6.76 -2.86
CA GLY A 5 -14.83 -8.06 -3.14
C GLY A 5 -14.70 -8.37 -4.63
N THR A 6 -14.77 -7.36 -5.52
CA THR A 6 -14.49 -7.58 -6.93
C THR A 6 -12.99 -7.59 -7.19
N VAL A 7 -12.56 -8.48 -8.08
CA VAL A 7 -11.17 -8.63 -8.53
C VAL A 7 -11.15 -8.41 -10.04
N GLN A 8 -10.21 -7.60 -10.52
CA GLN A 8 -9.91 -7.53 -11.95
C GLN A 8 -8.90 -8.62 -12.29
N ILE A 9 -9.29 -9.50 -13.18
CA ILE A 9 -8.40 -10.56 -13.67
C ILE A 9 -8.08 -10.26 -15.13
N GLN A 10 -6.79 -10.17 -15.42
CA GLN A 10 -6.32 -10.07 -16.81
C GLN A 10 -6.08 -11.48 -17.34
N TYR A 11 -6.76 -11.81 -18.42
CA TYR A 11 -6.59 -13.05 -19.16
C TYR A 11 -6.12 -12.72 -20.58
N GLY A 12 -4.83 -12.84 -20.81
CA GLY A 12 -4.21 -12.38 -22.05
C GLY A 12 -4.42 -10.88 -22.25
N THR A 13 -5.16 -10.48 -23.28
CA THR A 13 -5.50 -9.08 -23.58
C THR A 13 -6.86 -8.64 -23.03
N THR A 14 -7.57 -9.53 -22.36
CA THR A 14 -8.92 -9.25 -21.85
C THR A 14 -8.90 -9.01 -20.35
N MET A 15 -9.50 -7.90 -19.93
CA MET A 15 -9.76 -7.60 -18.53
C MET A 15 -11.20 -8.01 -18.18
N LYS A 16 -11.37 -8.76 -17.11
CA LYS A 16 -12.68 -9.10 -16.55
C LYS A 16 -12.74 -8.78 -15.07
N THR A 17 -13.81 -8.12 -14.65
CA THR A 17 -14.11 -7.88 -13.25
C THR A 17 -15.01 -9.00 -12.75
N VAL A 18 -14.60 -9.70 -11.70
CA VAL A 18 -15.32 -10.84 -11.11
C VAL A 18 -15.55 -10.56 -9.65
N LYS A 19 -16.76 -10.76 -9.14
CA LYS A 19 -17.00 -10.83 -7.69
C LYS A 19 -16.42 -12.13 -7.16
N ALA A 20 -15.63 -12.03 -6.10
CA ALA A 20 -15.05 -13.19 -5.44
C ALA A 20 -16.12 -14.17 -4.90
N SER A 21 -17.34 -13.66 -4.58
CA SER A 21 -18.48 -14.47 -4.14
C SER A 21 -19.22 -15.14 -5.30
N ASP A 22 -19.20 -14.53 -6.48
CA ASP A 22 -20.00 -14.93 -7.64
C ASP A 22 -19.10 -15.38 -8.80
N ALA A 23 -17.86 -15.75 -8.47
CA ALA A 23 -16.91 -16.16 -9.47
C ALA A 23 -17.51 -17.30 -10.29
N ASP A 24 -17.77 -16.97 -11.57
CA ASP A 24 -18.00 -17.95 -12.61
C ASP A 24 -16.93 -19.03 -12.46
N ALA A 25 -17.32 -20.26 -12.18
CA ALA A 25 -16.38 -21.36 -11.92
C ALA A 25 -15.33 -21.51 -13.04
N ASP A 26 -15.67 -21.07 -14.25
CA ASP A 26 -14.80 -21.05 -15.42
C ASP A 26 -13.66 -20.01 -15.34
N PHE A 27 -13.69 -19.09 -14.37
CA PHE A 27 -12.69 -18.03 -14.20
C PHE A 27 -11.84 -18.18 -12.94
N ILE A 28 -12.13 -19.12 -12.06
CA ILE A 28 -11.28 -19.43 -10.92
C ILE A 28 -10.21 -20.42 -11.42
N PRO A 29 -8.95 -19.99 -11.57
CA PRO A 29 -7.89 -20.96 -11.90
C PRO A 29 -7.77 -21.97 -10.78
N GLU A 30 -7.49 -23.23 -11.11
CA GLU A 30 -7.21 -24.31 -10.16
C GLU A 30 -5.83 -24.16 -9.48
N VAL A 31 -5.20 -22.99 -9.62
CA VAL A 31 -3.88 -22.66 -9.08
C VAL A 31 -3.99 -21.41 -8.20
N PRO A 32 -3.09 -21.24 -7.22
CA PRO A 32 -3.05 -20.04 -6.41
C PRO A 32 -2.89 -18.78 -7.27
N ILE A 33 -3.72 -17.77 -7.00
CA ILE A 33 -3.63 -16.45 -7.64
C ILE A 33 -2.83 -15.54 -6.72
N VAL A 34 -1.86 -14.81 -7.28
CA VAL A 34 -1.09 -13.77 -6.59
C VAL A 34 -1.39 -12.44 -7.29
N THR A 35 -1.67 -11.39 -6.51
CA THR A 35 -1.79 -10.05 -7.10
C THR A 35 -0.44 -9.58 -7.59
N HIS A 36 -0.45 -8.75 -8.64
CA HIS A 36 0.76 -8.22 -9.24
C HIS A 36 0.79 -6.70 -9.13
N GLU A 37 1.93 -6.17 -8.68
CA GLU A 37 2.21 -4.73 -8.61
C GLU A 37 1.18 -3.90 -7.81
N ILE A 38 0.76 -4.38 -6.65
CA ILE A 38 -0.06 -3.56 -5.75
C ILE A 38 0.80 -2.51 -5.04
N GLY A 39 0.18 -1.44 -4.54
CA GLY A 39 0.86 -0.45 -3.71
C GLY A 39 1.57 0.65 -4.51
N GLN A 40 1.10 1.01 -5.68
CA GLN A 40 1.69 2.09 -6.49
C GLN A 40 1.14 3.46 -6.06
N TYR A 41 1.42 3.85 -4.82
CA TYR A 41 0.98 5.13 -4.25
C TYR A 41 2.16 6.08 -4.15
N GLU A 42 2.27 7.02 -5.09
CA GLU A 42 3.38 7.97 -5.14
C GLU A 42 3.40 8.89 -3.93
N THR A 43 4.59 9.04 -3.36
CA THR A 43 4.88 10.07 -2.37
C THR A 43 5.41 11.33 -3.06
N TYR A 44 5.21 12.49 -2.44
CA TYR A 44 5.86 13.71 -2.89
C TYR A 44 7.38 13.58 -2.70
N PRO A 45 8.22 14.12 -3.60
CA PRO A 45 9.67 13.99 -3.50
C PRO A 45 10.25 14.53 -2.19
N ASN A 46 11.10 13.75 -1.54
CA ASN A 46 11.93 14.22 -0.43
C ASN A 46 13.23 14.85 -0.98
N PHE A 47 13.29 16.16 -1.06
CA PHE A 47 14.45 16.86 -1.65
C PHE A 47 15.76 16.65 -0.92
N LYS A 48 15.76 16.13 0.31
CA LYS A 48 16.97 15.75 1.04
C LYS A 48 17.73 14.59 0.37
N GLU A 49 17.01 13.78 -0.44
CA GLU A 49 17.62 12.67 -1.17
C GLU A 49 18.55 13.12 -2.32
N ILE A 50 18.39 14.37 -2.80
CA ILE A 50 19.25 14.91 -3.86
C ILE A 50 20.74 14.78 -3.50
N GLU A 51 21.10 14.98 -2.23
CA GLU A 51 22.48 14.93 -1.75
C GLU A 51 23.08 13.52 -1.78
N LYS A 52 22.24 12.48 -1.84
CA LYS A 52 22.67 11.08 -1.93
C LYS A 52 23.21 10.71 -3.32
N TYR A 53 22.84 11.48 -4.36
CA TYR A 53 23.24 11.22 -5.73
C TYR A 53 24.64 11.76 -6.01
N THR A 54 25.66 11.12 -5.46
CA THR A 54 27.07 11.53 -5.54
C THR A 54 27.81 10.96 -6.77
N GLY A 55 27.18 10.05 -7.50
CA GLY A 55 27.76 9.40 -8.67
C GLY A 55 27.52 10.14 -10.00
N SER A 56 27.54 9.39 -11.09
CA SER A 56 27.28 9.91 -12.45
C SER A 56 25.80 10.24 -12.68
N LEU A 57 24.88 9.57 -12.00
CA LEU A 57 23.45 9.88 -12.06
C LEU A 57 23.15 11.10 -11.22
N LYS A 58 22.25 11.94 -11.72
CA LYS A 58 21.72 13.13 -11.03
C LYS A 58 20.27 12.91 -10.67
N ALA A 59 19.86 13.47 -9.54
CA ALA A 59 18.47 13.47 -9.09
C ALA A 59 17.63 14.49 -9.88
N ARG A 60 17.67 14.47 -11.21
CA ARG A 60 17.09 15.52 -12.05
C ARG A 60 15.57 15.64 -11.89
N ASN A 61 14.88 14.53 -11.65
CA ASN A 61 13.45 14.53 -11.31
C ASN A 61 13.19 15.36 -10.04
N PHE A 62 13.92 15.11 -8.94
CA PHE A 62 13.78 15.87 -7.68
C PHE A 62 14.16 17.35 -7.87
N GLU A 63 15.24 17.63 -8.62
CA GLU A 63 15.66 19.00 -8.90
C GLU A 63 14.56 19.78 -9.63
N VAL A 64 13.94 19.20 -10.66
CA VAL A 64 12.85 19.84 -11.42
C VAL A 64 11.61 20.06 -10.54
N PHE A 65 11.24 19.10 -9.69
CA PHE A 65 10.13 19.29 -8.76
C PHE A 65 10.43 20.43 -7.78
N ARG A 66 11.65 20.49 -7.25
CA ARG A 66 12.08 21.56 -6.34
C ARG A 66 12.06 22.93 -7.01
N GLU A 67 12.62 23.04 -8.21
CA GLU A 67 12.64 24.26 -9.02
C GLU A 67 11.21 24.79 -9.25
N ARG A 68 10.30 23.91 -9.70
CA ARG A 68 8.89 24.26 -9.95
C ARG A 68 8.13 24.67 -8.69
N LEU A 69 8.46 24.04 -7.57
CA LEU A 69 7.82 24.37 -6.30
C LEU A 69 8.29 25.73 -5.79
N ASP A 70 9.58 26.04 -5.97
CA ASP A 70 10.17 27.32 -5.63
C ASP A 70 9.62 28.47 -6.49
N GLU A 71 9.51 28.26 -7.80
CA GLU A 71 8.86 29.22 -8.73
C GLU A 71 7.45 29.61 -8.31
N LYS A 72 6.74 28.71 -7.63
CA LYS A 72 5.39 28.94 -7.11
C LYS A 72 5.36 29.49 -5.69
N GLY A 73 6.52 29.70 -5.05
CA GLY A 73 6.62 30.16 -3.67
C GLY A 73 6.14 29.12 -2.64
N LEU A 74 6.06 27.84 -3.02
CA LEU A 74 5.54 26.75 -2.18
C LEU A 74 6.64 25.86 -1.58
N LEU A 75 7.91 26.16 -1.85
CA LEU A 75 9.03 25.36 -1.35
C LEU A 75 9.02 25.15 0.18
N PRO A 76 8.59 26.11 1.02
CA PRO A 76 8.48 25.88 2.46
C PRO A 76 7.51 24.76 2.87
N LEU A 77 6.57 24.38 2.00
CA LEU A 77 5.59 23.31 2.25
C LEU A 77 6.06 21.92 1.76
N ALA A 78 7.26 21.82 1.16
CA ALA A 78 7.75 20.59 0.55
C ALA A 78 7.77 19.40 1.54
N GLU A 79 8.20 19.65 2.78
CA GLU A 79 8.26 18.60 3.81
C GLU A 79 6.86 18.14 4.24
N ASP A 80 5.90 19.05 4.30
CA ASP A 80 4.51 18.71 4.62
C ASP A 80 3.89 17.89 3.48
N TYR A 81 4.12 18.27 2.22
CA TYR A 81 3.66 17.49 1.08
C TYR A 81 4.24 16.07 1.09
N PHE A 82 5.54 15.93 1.35
CA PHE A 82 6.17 14.64 1.48
C PHE A 82 5.54 13.80 2.60
N LYS A 83 5.45 14.35 3.82
CA LYS A 83 4.90 13.64 4.98
C LYS A 83 3.43 13.27 4.80
N CYS A 84 2.61 14.17 4.27
CA CYS A 84 1.18 13.93 4.10
C CYS A 84 0.93 12.87 3.02
N SER A 85 1.57 12.99 1.85
CA SER A 85 1.44 11.99 0.79
C SER A 85 1.99 10.62 1.22
N GLY A 86 3.12 10.61 1.94
CA GLY A 86 3.70 9.38 2.46
C GLY A 86 2.83 8.66 3.49
N LYS A 87 2.21 9.39 4.41
CA LYS A 87 1.26 8.81 5.37
C LYS A 87 0.03 8.25 4.68
N LEU A 88 -0.49 8.95 3.66
CA LEU A 88 -1.60 8.46 2.86
C LEU A 88 -1.20 7.18 2.11
N ALA A 89 -0.01 7.16 1.48
CA ALA A 89 0.50 5.98 0.79
C ALA A 89 0.57 4.77 1.72
N VAL A 90 1.07 4.93 2.96
CA VAL A 90 1.12 3.86 3.96
C VAL A 90 -0.27 3.32 4.29
N GLN A 91 -1.28 4.20 4.45
CA GLN A 91 -2.66 3.77 4.69
C GLN A 91 -3.22 2.98 3.50
N CYS A 92 -2.93 3.42 2.29
CA CYS A 92 -3.33 2.72 1.08
C CYS A 92 -2.66 1.34 0.95
N TYR A 93 -1.38 1.22 1.28
CA TYR A 93 -0.69 -0.08 1.37
C TYR A 93 -1.39 -1.03 2.34
N LYS A 94 -1.70 -0.53 3.54
CA LYS A 94 -2.43 -1.31 4.56
C LYS A 94 -3.75 -1.82 4.02
N GLU A 95 -4.57 -0.94 3.42
CA GLU A 95 -5.90 -1.31 2.90
C GLU A 95 -5.81 -2.36 1.78
N GLU A 96 -4.86 -2.22 0.85
CA GLU A 96 -4.68 -3.21 -0.22
C GLU A 96 -4.21 -4.56 0.31
N MET A 97 -3.23 -4.59 1.21
CA MET A 97 -2.75 -5.84 1.80
C MET A 97 -3.84 -6.53 2.62
N GLU A 98 -4.59 -5.78 3.43
CA GLU A 98 -5.71 -6.34 4.18
C GLU A 98 -6.83 -6.85 3.25
N ALA A 99 -7.08 -6.20 2.12
CA ALA A 99 -8.02 -6.69 1.13
C ALA A 99 -7.57 -8.04 0.54
N VAL A 100 -6.28 -8.21 0.28
CA VAL A 100 -5.72 -9.50 -0.14
C VAL A 100 -5.88 -10.56 0.95
N PHE A 101 -5.56 -10.25 2.19
CA PHE A 101 -5.70 -11.18 3.32
C PHE A 101 -7.15 -11.60 3.59
N ARG A 102 -8.12 -10.73 3.31
CA ARG A 102 -9.55 -11.05 3.38
C ARG A 102 -10.03 -11.92 2.24
N SER A 103 -9.32 -11.93 1.11
CA SER A 103 -9.69 -12.72 -0.05
C SER A 103 -9.42 -14.22 0.18
N ARG A 104 -10.42 -15.06 -0.07
CA ARG A 104 -10.25 -16.51 -0.02
C ARG A 104 -9.68 -17.11 -1.31
N LEU A 105 -9.57 -16.30 -2.36
CA LEU A 105 -9.09 -16.72 -3.67
C LEU A 105 -7.62 -16.40 -3.90
N LEU A 106 -7.08 -15.40 -3.18
CA LEU A 106 -5.70 -14.96 -3.35
C LEU A 106 -4.78 -15.76 -2.43
N GLY A 107 -3.75 -16.33 -3.03
CA GLY A 107 -2.68 -17.03 -2.32
C GLY A 107 -1.57 -16.09 -1.83
N GLY A 108 -1.61 -14.81 -2.19
CA GLY A 108 -0.62 -13.83 -1.79
C GLY A 108 -0.67 -12.56 -2.63
N PHE A 109 0.31 -11.70 -2.43
CA PHE A 109 0.46 -10.45 -3.14
C PHE A 109 1.93 -10.16 -3.48
N GLN A 110 2.12 -9.33 -4.49
CA GLN A 110 3.39 -8.75 -4.87
C GLN A 110 3.23 -7.24 -4.92
N ILE A 111 4.05 -6.53 -4.14
CA ILE A 111 4.06 -5.06 -4.14
C ILE A 111 5.03 -4.54 -5.19
N LEU A 112 4.73 -3.40 -5.77
CA LEU A 112 5.65 -2.60 -6.58
C LEU A 112 5.75 -1.20 -5.98
N GLU A 113 6.82 -0.88 -5.31
CA GLU A 113 7.94 -1.65 -4.75
C GLU A 113 8.09 -1.31 -3.27
N ILE A 114 9.01 -1.98 -2.54
CA ILE A 114 9.34 -1.56 -1.18
C ILE A 114 10.21 -0.30 -1.17
N GLN A 115 11.02 -0.08 -2.22
CA GLN A 115 11.82 1.12 -2.45
C GLN A 115 11.34 1.89 -3.68
N ASP A 116 11.78 3.13 -3.83
CA ASP A 116 11.53 3.92 -5.02
C ASP A 116 12.22 3.33 -6.24
N PHE A 117 11.51 3.27 -7.36
CA PHE A 117 12.05 2.78 -8.62
C PHE A 117 12.80 3.88 -9.37
N SER A 118 14.11 3.88 -9.25
CA SER A 118 14.98 4.88 -9.88
C SER A 118 14.98 4.85 -11.42
N GLY A 119 14.51 3.78 -12.02
CA GLY A 119 14.36 3.66 -13.48
C GLY A 119 13.21 4.47 -14.07
N GLN A 120 12.27 4.91 -13.22
CA GLN A 120 11.15 5.76 -13.61
C GLN A 120 11.06 6.93 -12.64
N GLY A 121 11.36 8.13 -13.12
CA GLY A 121 11.58 9.30 -12.28
C GLY A 121 10.39 9.80 -11.45
N THR A 122 9.19 9.29 -11.69
CA THR A 122 7.98 9.60 -10.92
C THR A 122 7.52 8.43 -10.04
N ALA A 123 8.14 7.26 -10.14
CA ALA A 123 7.75 6.09 -9.35
C ALA A 123 8.37 6.13 -7.94
N LEU A 124 7.96 7.16 -7.15
CA LEU A 124 8.36 7.35 -5.76
C LEU A 124 7.38 6.61 -4.84
N VAL A 125 7.19 5.33 -5.09
CA VAL A 125 6.15 4.51 -4.47
C VAL A 125 6.60 3.75 -3.24
N GLY A 126 7.91 3.70 -2.96
CA GLY A 126 8.47 2.95 -1.84
C GLY A 126 8.28 3.61 -0.48
N VAL A 127 8.33 2.82 0.58
CA VAL A 127 8.55 3.27 1.96
C VAL A 127 10.04 3.46 2.26
N LEU A 128 10.89 2.89 1.40
CA LEU A 128 12.33 3.13 1.32
C LEU A 128 12.61 4.01 0.11
N ASP A 129 13.70 4.77 0.17
CA ASP A 129 14.17 5.54 -0.99
C ASP A 129 14.95 4.65 -1.99
N ALA A 130 15.41 5.23 -3.09
CA ALA A 130 16.15 4.51 -4.12
C ALA A 130 17.50 3.93 -3.64
N PHE A 131 17.96 4.28 -2.46
CA PHE A 131 19.17 3.78 -1.81
C PHE A 131 18.89 2.75 -0.71
N MET A 132 17.64 2.31 -0.57
CA MET A 132 17.16 1.39 0.45
C MET A 132 17.17 1.98 1.88
N ASP A 133 17.29 3.29 2.02
CA ASP A 133 17.16 3.95 3.31
C ASP A 133 15.68 4.26 3.61
N SER A 134 15.31 4.16 4.89
CA SER A 134 13.94 4.47 5.32
C SER A 134 13.60 5.94 5.04
N LYS A 135 12.44 6.17 4.43
CA LYS A 135 11.87 7.52 4.27
C LYS A 135 11.29 8.08 5.59
N GLY A 136 11.27 7.30 6.66
CA GLY A 136 10.71 7.70 7.95
C GLY A 136 9.18 7.86 7.95
N LEU A 137 8.49 7.21 7.02
CA LEU A 137 7.03 7.27 6.87
C LEU A 137 6.31 6.26 7.74
N ILE A 138 6.97 5.15 8.03
CA ILE A 138 6.47 4.03 8.84
C ILE A 138 7.66 3.33 9.52
N THR A 139 7.42 2.77 10.68
CA THR A 139 8.39 1.92 11.38
C THR A 139 8.20 0.45 11.00
N ASP A 140 9.22 -0.38 11.25
CA ASP A 140 9.17 -1.83 11.03
C ASP A 140 8.04 -2.49 11.83
N SER A 141 7.80 -2.03 13.05
CA SER A 141 6.74 -2.55 13.92
C SER A 141 5.35 -2.23 13.38
N GLU A 142 5.12 -0.99 12.93
CA GLU A 142 3.85 -0.58 12.32
C GLU A 142 3.59 -1.32 11.01
N TRP A 143 4.62 -1.51 10.17
CA TRP A 143 4.50 -2.29 8.94
C TRP A 143 4.06 -3.73 9.23
N ARG A 144 4.61 -4.33 10.27
CA ARG A 144 4.27 -5.70 10.69
C ARG A 144 2.87 -5.85 11.29
N GLU A 145 2.18 -4.77 11.61
CA GLU A 145 0.79 -4.85 12.05
C GLU A 145 -0.16 -5.32 10.95
N PHE A 146 0.15 -5.01 9.69
CA PHE A 146 -0.67 -5.37 8.54
C PHE A 146 0.04 -6.21 7.47
N CYS A 147 1.34 -6.43 7.59
CA CYS A 147 2.14 -7.27 6.71
C CYS A 147 2.89 -8.33 7.52
N ASN A 148 2.20 -9.39 7.89
CA ASN A 148 2.71 -10.43 8.77
C ASN A 148 2.00 -11.76 8.48
N ASP A 149 2.51 -12.83 9.10
CA ASP A 149 1.93 -14.18 9.06
C ASP A 149 0.67 -14.36 9.92
N ALA A 150 0.37 -13.41 10.80
CA ALA A 150 -0.91 -13.29 11.50
C ALA A 150 -1.31 -11.80 11.57
N VAL A 151 -2.46 -11.46 10.97
CA VAL A 151 -2.93 -10.08 10.85
C VAL A 151 -4.36 -9.99 11.35
N VAL A 152 -4.60 -9.09 12.30
CA VAL A 152 -5.96 -8.73 12.75
C VAL A 152 -6.44 -7.55 11.93
N MET A 153 -7.59 -7.71 11.30
CA MET A 153 -8.18 -6.70 10.41
C MET A 153 -9.53 -6.27 10.95
N ALA A 154 -9.91 -5.03 10.67
CA ALA A 154 -11.23 -4.50 10.99
C ALA A 154 -11.85 -3.83 9.76
N ARG A 155 -13.09 -4.17 9.45
CA ARG A 155 -13.90 -3.51 8.42
C ARG A 155 -14.95 -2.63 9.08
N PHE A 156 -15.12 -1.45 8.51
CA PHE A 156 -16.12 -0.46 8.89
C PHE A 156 -17.03 -0.16 7.70
N ASP A 157 -18.29 0.16 7.96
CA ASP A 157 -19.21 0.60 6.90
C ASP A 157 -18.83 1.99 6.36
N SER A 158 -18.13 2.80 7.15
CA SER A 158 -17.62 4.12 6.78
C SER A 158 -16.41 4.48 7.62
N TYR A 159 -15.43 5.16 7.00
CA TYR A 159 -14.30 5.79 7.71
C TYR A 159 -14.62 7.19 8.24
N VAL A 160 -15.77 7.74 7.85
CA VAL A 160 -16.25 9.04 8.34
C VAL A 160 -17.49 8.79 9.20
N LEU A 161 -17.35 9.09 10.49
CA LEU A 161 -18.39 8.85 11.49
C LEU A 161 -18.78 10.17 12.14
N GLU A 162 -20.08 10.33 12.45
CA GLU A 162 -20.54 11.45 13.27
C GLU A 162 -20.09 11.25 14.72
N ALA A 163 -19.71 12.34 15.37
CA ALA A 163 -19.36 12.30 16.79
C ALA A 163 -20.52 11.74 17.62
N VAL A 164 -20.21 10.95 18.64
CA VAL A 164 -21.17 10.29 19.54
C VAL A 164 -22.11 9.26 18.89
N SER A 165 -21.87 8.89 17.64
CA SER A 165 -22.58 7.79 17.00
C SER A 165 -21.97 6.43 17.41
N SER A 166 -22.78 5.39 17.43
CA SER A 166 -22.28 4.02 17.50
C SER A 166 -21.85 3.55 16.12
N PHE A 167 -20.77 2.79 16.04
CA PHE A 167 -20.34 2.14 14.80
C PHE A 167 -20.21 0.64 15.01
N LYS A 168 -20.25 -0.09 13.91
CA LYS A 168 -19.98 -1.53 13.90
C LYS A 168 -18.66 -1.79 13.23
N ALA A 169 -17.83 -2.62 13.83
CA ALA A 169 -16.63 -3.15 13.23
C ALA A 169 -16.81 -4.67 13.00
N HIS A 170 -16.47 -5.13 11.82
CA HIS A 170 -16.33 -6.55 11.54
C HIS A 170 -14.85 -6.90 11.61
N THR A 171 -14.48 -7.71 12.60
CA THR A 171 -13.08 -8.10 12.82
C THR A 171 -12.80 -9.48 12.24
N GLU A 172 -11.70 -9.60 11.54
CA GLU A 172 -11.21 -10.83 10.94
C GLU A 172 -9.76 -11.06 11.35
N LEU A 173 -9.38 -12.33 11.47
CA LEU A 173 -8.00 -12.76 11.66
C LEU A 173 -7.56 -13.56 10.45
N CYS A 174 -6.58 -13.04 9.72
CA CYS A 174 -5.82 -13.83 8.77
C CYS A 174 -4.67 -14.50 9.51
N ASN A 175 -4.58 -15.83 9.45
CA ASN A 175 -3.58 -16.59 10.18
C ASN A 175 -2.90 -17.64 9.29
N TYR A 176 -1.65 -17.41 8.94
CA TYR A 176 -0.76 -18.35 8.26
C TYR A 176 0.19 -19.06 9.23
N ARG A 177 0.07 -18.80 10.54
CA ARG A 177 0.90 -19.43 11.56
C ARG A 177 0.31 -20.77 12.00
N PRO A 178 0.96 -21.89 11.77
CA PRO A 178 0.45 -23.22 12.17
C PRO A 178 0.43 -23.42 13.70
N ASP A 179 1.23 -22.64 14.43
CA ASP A 179 1.40 -22.71 15.87
C ASP A 179 0.42 -21.79 16.65
N LEU A 180 -0.26 -20.85 15.96
CA LEU A 180 -1.23 -19.98 16.59
C LEU A 180 -2.56 -20.73 16.80
N LYS A 181 -2.79 -21.15 18.05
CA LYS A 181 -4.01 -21.83 18.51
C LYS A 181 -4.56 -21.07 19.71
N ASP A 182 -5.88 -21.11 19.88
CA ASP A 182 -6.58 -20.55 21.04
C ASP A 182 -6.25 -19.06 21.30
N GLY A 183 -6.13 -18.28 20.22
CA GLY A 183 -5.89 -16.85 20.28
C GLY A 183 -7.06 -16.09 20.90
N LYS A 184 -6.77 -15.00 21.62
CA LYS A 184 -7.78 -14.08 22.17
C LYS A 184 -7.61 -12.71 21.53
N LEU A 185 -8.68 -12.22 20.90
CA LEU A 185 -8.76 -10.82 20.44
C LEU A 185 -9.24 -9.96 21.61
N ILE A 186 -8.50 -8.90 21.90
CA ILE A 186 -8.85 -7.92 22.94
C ILE A 186 -9.00 -6.58 22.25
N CYS A 187 -10.18 -5.98 22.35
CA CYS A 187 -10.45 -4.62 21.94
C CYS A 187 -10.38 -3.72 23.17
N THR A 188 -9.56 -2.67 23.12
CA THR A 188 -9.38 -1.67 24.19
C THR A 188 -9.73 -0.29 23.70
#